data_0098c48caf4c76ebb8a3d1c792302dda
#
_entry.id   0098c48caf4c76ebb8a3d1c792302dda
#
_cell.length_a   1.000
_cell.length_b   1.000
_cell.length_c   1.000
_cell.angle_alpha   90.00
_cell.angle_beta   90.00
_cell.angle_gamma   90.00
#
_symmetry.space_group_name_H-M   'P 1'
#
loop_
_entity.id
_entity.type
_entity.pdbx_description
1 polymer ?
#
loop_
_entity_poly.entity_id
_entity_poly.type
_entity_poly.pdbx_seq_one_letter_code
_entity_poly.pdbx_strand_id
1 'polypeptide(L)'
;MALRELEFTSHNGTDTIQAWVYEPAVTPVAVVQLIHGLGEHSRRYLHMTAALVDAGFVVVADDHAGHGRTAMQSGTWGDAGDESATVIVQDEVTLYRKAKELFPDLPYVVFGHSLGSMIARALVLQPGVEVDGLALGGIAVGMRGVESTLDREALKAAVAADGSAPAADALVGQLFDGFLDRFAAARARGFEAVEYLFPYAFPAC
;
A
#
# COMPACT_ATOMS: atom_id res chain seq x y z
N MET A 1 -2.77 -20.84 -12.84
CA MET A 1 -2.83 -19.40 -12.51
C MET A 1 -2.87 -18.61 -13.80
N ALA A 2 -3.83 -17.69 -13.93
CA ALA A 2 -3.83 -16.68 -14.99
C ALA A 2 -3.48 -15.32 -14.37
N LEU A 3 -2.88 -14.44 -15.17
CA LEU A 3 -2.54 -13.07 -14.78
C LEU A 3 -3.21 -12.12 -15.77
N ARG A 4 -3.95 -11.15 -15.24
CA ARG A 4 -4.53 -10.05 -16.00
C ARG A 4 -3.97 -8.74 -15.47
N GLU A 5 -3.48 -7.90 -16.35
CA GLU A 5 -3.10 -6.52 -16.04
C GLU A 5 -4.33 -5.63 -16.18
N LEU A 6 -4.48 -4.70 -15.25
CA LEU A 6 -5.50 -3.65 -15.26
C LEU A 6 -4.81 -2.30 -15.16
N GLU A 7 -5.42 -1.31 -15.79
CA GLU A 7 -5.00 0.08 -15.69
C GLU A 7 -6.22 0.96 -15.46
N PHE A 8 -6.03 2.05 -14.72
CA PHE A 8 -7.05 3.08 -14.57
C PHE A 8 -6.40 4.42 -14.16
N THR A 9 -7.07 5.51 -14.49
CA THR A 9 -6.60 6.84 -14.09
C THR A 9 -6.73 7.00 -12.59
N SER A 10 -5.65 7.41 -11.93
CA SER A 10 -5.63 7.75 -10.52
C SER A 10 -6.54 8.95 -10.23
N HIS A 11 -7.04 9.01 -9.02
CA HIS A 11 -7.77 10.17 -8.51
C HIS A 11 -6.91 11.43 -8.34
N ASN A 12 -5.57 11.34 -8.49
CA ASN A 12 -4.72 12.53 -8.63
C ASN A 12 -4.82 13.19 -10.01
N GLY A 13 -5.48 12.55 -10.98
CA GLY A 13 -5.74 13.06 -12.32
C GLY A 13 -4.54 12.99 -13.28
N THR A 14 -3.38 12.53 -12.84
CA THR A 14 -2.14 12.50 -13.63
C THR A 14 -1.59 11.11 -13.85
N ASP A 15 -1.64 10.24 -12.82
CA ASP A 15 -1.06 8.91 -12.89
C ASP A 15 -2.02 7.89 -13.50
N THR A 16 -1.44 6.87 -14.12
CA THR A 16 -2.16 5.65 -14.52
C THR A 16 -1.77 4.54 -13.55
N ILE A 17 -2.71 4.17 -12.69
CA ILE A 17 -2.52 3.09 -11.72
C ILE A 17 -2.34 1.76 -12.45
N GLN A 18 -1.29 1.05 -12.08
CA GLN A 18 -0.97 -0.29 -12.56
C GLN A 18 -1.44 -1.32 -11.55
N ALA A 19 -2.33 -2.21 -11.99
CA ALA A 19 -2.93 -3.21 -11.12
C ALA A 19 -2.92 -4.60 -11.78
N TRP A 20 -3.06 -5.63 -10.97
CA TRP A 20 -3.01 -7.03 -11.38
C TRP A 20 -4.13 -7.82 -10.76
N VAL A 21 -4.68 -8.75 -11.55
CA VAL A 21 -5.58 -9.80 -11.10
C VAL A 21 -4.90 -11.15 -11.32
N TYR A 22 -4.70 -11.88 -10.25
CA TYR A 22 -4.15 -13.22 -10.25
C TYR A 22 -5.30 -14.21 -10.02
N GLU A 23 -5.58 -15.03 -11.01
CA GLU A 23 -6.72 -15.97 -10.99
C GLU A 23 -6.23 -17.41 -10.79
N PRO A 24 -6.86 -18.19 -9.89
CA PRO A 24 -6.54 -19.61 -9.72
C PRO A 24 -6.91 -20.42 -10.96
N ALA A 25 -6.31 -21.61 -11.11
CA ALA A 25 -6.66 -22.54 -12.17
C ALA A 25 -7.98 -23.34 -11.87
N VAL A 26 -8.47 -23.25 -10.65
CA VAL A 26 -9.72 -23.86 -10.17
C VAL A 26 -10.80 -22.81 -10.05
N THR A 27 -12.05 -23.24 -9.81
CA THR A 27 -13.14 -22.30 -9.52
C THR A 27 -12.80 -21.44 -8.31
N PRO A 28 -12.82 -20.12 -8.43
CA PRO A 28 -12.46 -19.23 -7.34
C PRO A 28 -13.41 -19.32 -6.15
N VAL A 29 -12.89 -19.20 -4.94
CA VAL A 29 -13.66 -19.25 -3.68
C VAL A 29 -13.96 -17.88 -3.09
N ALA A 30 -13.06 -16.91 -3.28
CA ALA A 30 -13.20 -15.52 -2.86
C ALA A 30 -12.19 -14.62 -3.58
N VAL A 31 -12.36 -13.31 -3.47
CA VAL A 31 -11.39 -12.28 -3.89
C VAL A 31 -10.65 -11.75 -2.68
N VAL A 32 -9.33 -11.58 -2.79
CA VAL A 32 -8.51 -10.87 -1.82
C VAL A 32 -7.92 -9.62 -2.49
N GLN A 33 -8.30 -8.44 -2.03
CA GLN A 33 -7.64 -7.18 -2.40
C GLN A 33 -6.46 -6.96 -1.46
N LEU A 34 -5.26 -6.92 -2.03
CA LEU A 34 -4.01 -6.75 -1.31
C LEU A 34 -3.51 -5.32 -1.46
N ILE A 35 -3.34 -4.63 -0.34
CA ILE A 35 -2.96 -3.23 -0.25
C ILE A 35 -1.57 -3.14 0.40
N HIS A 36 -0.58 -2.68 -0.36
CA HIS A 36 0.82 -2.64 0.08
C HIS A 36 1.12 -1.43 0.99
N GLY A 37 2.30 -1.42 1.60
CA GLY A 37 2.76 -0.37 2.51
C GLY A 37 3.52 0.76 1.83
N LEU A 38 3.98 1.72 2.65
CA LEU A 38 4.78 2.85 2.20
C LEU A 38 6.15 2.39 1.68
N GLY A 39 6.61 2.97 0.57
CA GLY A 39 7.93 2.74 0.00
C GLY A 39 8.13 1.32 -0.57
N GLU A 40 7.05 0.61 -0.82
CA GLU A 40 7.06 -0.72 -1.43
C GLU A 40 6.07 -0.81 -2.62
N HIS A 41 5.76 -1.99 -3.07
CA HIS A 41 4.86 -2.24 -4.19
C HIS A 41 4.22 -3.64 -4.09
N SER A 42 3.12 -3.88 -4.78
CA SER A 42 2.31 -5.10 -4.68
C SER A 42 3.09 -6.39 -4.95
N ARG A 43 4.07 -6.36 -5.86
CA ARG A 43 4.86 -7.54 -6.23
C ARG A 43 5.81 -8.05 -5.14
N ARG A 44 6.03 -7.29 -4.07
CA ARG A 44 6.72 -7.81 -2.89
C ARG A 44 5.94 -8.93 -2.20
N TYR A 45 4.64 -8.98 -2.45
CA TYR A 45 3.71 -9.97 -1.89
C TYR A 45 3.47 -11.18 -2.80
N LEU A 46 4.25 -11.37 -3.87
CA LEU A 46 4.04 -12.48 -4.81
C LEU A 46 4.06 -13.85 -4.14
N HIS A 47 4.85 -14.05 -3.09
CA HIS A 47 4.87 -15.31 -2.32
C HIS A 47 3.52 -15.57 -1.63
N MET A 48 2.91 -14.53 -1.03
CA MET A 48 1.59 -14.62 -0.42
C MET A 48 0.50 -14.73 -1.50
N THR A 49 0.62 -13.96 -2.57
CA THR A 49 -0.27 -14.05 -3.73
C THR A 49 -0.31 -15.46 -4.30
N ALA A 50 0.87 -16.09 -4.50
CA ALA A 50 0.94 -17.46 -5.00
C ALA A 50 0.24 -18.45 -4.04
N ALA A 51 0.50 -18.34 -2.74
CA ALA A 51 -0.14 -19.19 -1.75
C ALA A 51 -1.67 -19.03 -1.70
N LEU A 52 -2.17 -17.79 -1.82
CA LEU A 52 -3.60 -17.52 -1.90
C LEU A 52 -4.22 -18.08 -3.18
N VAL A 53 -3.56 -17.89 -4.33
CA VAL A 53 -4.04 -18.42 -5.62
C VAL A 53 -4.03 -19.95 -5.62
N ASP A 54 -3.02 -20.59 -5.05
CA ASP A 54 -2.96 -22.05 -4.89
C ASP A 54 -4.09 -22.56 -3.97
N ALA A 55 -4.51 -21.75 -2.99
CA ALA A 55 -5.66 -22.03 -2.12
C ALA A 55 -7.03 -21.70 -2.77
N GLY A 56 -7.05 -21.25 -4.03
CA GLY A 56 -8.28 -20.98 -4.78
C GLY A 56 -8.81 -19.55 -4.69
N PHE A 57 -8.03 -18.60 -4.16
CA PHE A 57 -8.42 -17.20 -4.12
C PHE A 57 -8.03 -16.47 -5.41
N VAL A 58 -8.86 -15.54 -5.85
CA VAL A 58 -8.42 -14.46 -6.74
C VAL A 58 -7.70 -13.42 -5.89
N VAL A 59 -6.55 -12.94 -6.35
CA VAL A 59 -5.87 -11.81 -5.70
C VAL A 59 -5.87 -10.62 -6.64
N VAL A 60 -6.31 -9.46 -6.15
CA VAL A 60 -6.21 -8.17 -6.85
C VAL A 60 -5.30 -7.26 -6.07
N ALA A 61 -4.41 -6.56 -6.76
CA ALA A 61 -3.47 -5.64 -6.13
C ALA A 61 -3.05 -4.57 -7.15
N ASP A 62 -2.73 -3.38 -6.67
CA ASP A 62 -2.15 -2.32 -7.48
C ASP A 62 -0.79 -1.88 -6.92
N ASP A 63 -0.12 -1.04 -7.68
CA ASP A 63 0.95 -0.19 -7.18
C ASP A 63 0.38 1.23 -7.08
N HIS A 64 0.30 1.77 -5.85
CA HIS A 64 -0.30 3.08 -5.58
C HIS A 64 0.36 4.21 -6.36
N ALA A 65 -0.32 5.34 -6.55
CA ALA A 65 0.29 6.56 -7.03
C ALA A 65 1.57 6.86 -6.24
N GLY A 66 2.64 7.23 -6.93
CA GLY A 66 3.96 7.44 -6.33
C GLY A 66 4.75 6.17 -5.98
N HIS A 67 4.24 4.96 -6.29
CA HIS A 67 4.87 3.69 -5.92
C HIS A 67 4.99 2.74 -7.12
N GLY A 68 5.96 1.83 -7.02
CA GLY A 68 6.12 0.69 -7.91
C GLY A 68 6.08 1.01 -9.40
N ARG A 69 5.33 0.22 -10.18
CA ARG A 69 5.22 0.38 -11.63
C ARG A 69 4.44 1.65 -12.01
N THR A 70 3.50 2.09 -11.19
CA THR A 70 2.79 3.36 -11.38
C THR A 70 3.78 4.52 -11.40
N ALA A 71 4.63 4.63 -10.39
CA ALA A 71 5.68 5.65 -10.33
C ALA A 71 6.75 5.51 -11.42
N MET A 72 7.10 4.27 -11.81
CA MET A 72 8.02 4.03 -12.93
C MET A 72 7.50 4.59 -14.24
N GLN A 73 6.19 4.57 -14.47
CA GLN A 73 5.59 5.09 -15.69
C GLN A 73 5.42 6.62 -15.66
N SER A 74 4.98 7.17 -14.53
CA SER A 74 4.78 8.61 -14.38
C SER A 74 6.09 9.37 -14.17
N GLY A 75 7.11 8.71 -13.63
CA GLY A 75 8.35 9.34 -13.17
C GLY A 75 8.21 10.04 -11.81
N THR A 76 7.05 9.92 -11.17
CA THR A 76 6.72 10.59 -9.91
C THR A 76 6.84 9.60 -8.76
N TRP A 77 7.90 9.70 -7.98
CA TRP A 77 8.19 8.79 -6.87
C TRP A 77 7.83 9.42 -5.52
N GLY A 78 7.12 8.65 -4.68
CA GLY A 78 6.75 9.04 -3.32
C GLY A 78 5.71 10.15 -3.24
N ASP A 79 5.16 10.58 -4.37
CA ASP A 79 4.17 11.63 -4.46
C ASP A 79 2.88 11.09 -5.11
N ALA A 80 1.80 11.11 -4.37
CA ALA A 80 0.47 10.75 -4.85
C ALA A 80 -0.43 11.99 -5.07
N GLY A 81 0.13 13.20 -4.99
CA GLY A 81 -0.58 14.47 -5.12
C GLY A 81 -0.93 15.11 -3.78
N ASP A 82 -1.50 16.31 -3.82
CA ASP A 82 -1.76 17.16 -2.66
C ASP A 82 -2.66 16.51 -1.59
N GLU A 83 -3.62 15.70 -2.02
CA GLU A 83 -4.55 14.97 -1.15
C GLU A 83 -4.24 13.46 -1.12
N SER A 84 -2.96 13.11 -1.06
CA SER A 84 -2.45 11.75 -1.25
C SER A 84 -3.19 10.67 -0.47
N ALA A 85 -3.60 10.92 0.76
CA ALA A 85 -4.36 9.95 1.55
C ALA A 85 -5.75 9.68 0.94
N THR A 86 -6.44 10.73 0.50
CA THR A 86 -7.76 10.62 -0.18
C THR A 86 -7.59 9.95 -1.54
N VAL A 87 -6.59 10.37 -2.31
CA VAL A 87 -6.29 9.82 -3.64
C VAL A 87 -6.10 8.30 -3.56
N ILE A 88 -5.20 7.82 -2.72
CA ILE A 88 -4.89 6.39 -2.63
C ILE A 88 -6.12 5.59 -2.19
N VAL A 89 -6.90 6.08 -1.22
CA VAL A 89 -8.14 5.41 -0.81
C VAL A 89 -9.16 5.34 -1.95
N GLN A 90 -9.31 6.40 -2.74
CA GLN A 90 -10.25 6.39 -3.87
C GLN A 90 -9.76 5.53 -5.04
N ASP A 91 -8.46 5.41 -5.24
CA ASP A 91 -7.87 4.48 -6.20
C ASP A 91 -8.17 3.03 -5.79
N GLU A 92 -8.06 2.70 -4.51
CA GLU A 92 -8.45 1.39 -3.97
C GLU A 92 -9.96 1.11 -4.10
N VAL A 93 -10.82 2.13 -3.94
CA VAL A 93 -12.26 2.00 -4.24
C VAL A 93 -12.48 1.70 -5.72
N THR A 94 -11.71 2.31 -6.60
CA THR A 94 -11.80 2.05 -8.04
C THR A 94 -11.36 0.62 -8.37
N LEU A 95 -10.28 0.14 -7.76
CA LEU A 95 -9.83 -1.25 -7.90
C LEU A 95 -10.88 -2.23 -7.36
N TYR A 96 -11.47 -1.95 -6.18
CA TYR A 96 -12.55 -2.72 -5.59
C TYR A 96 -13.73 -2.87 -6.58
N ARG A 97 -14.19 -1.76 -7.16
CA ARG A 97 -15.31 -1.77 -8.13
C ARG A 97 -14.99 -2.61 -9.35
N LYS A 98 -13.79 -2.44 -9.93
CA LYS A 98 -13.32 -3.26 -11.06
C LYS A 98 -13.26 -4.75 -10.72
N ALA A 99 -12.79 -5.08 -9.53
CA ALA A 99 -12.78 -6.48 -9.08
C ALA A 99 -14.21 -7.05 -8.89
N LYS A 100 -15.13 -6.27 -8.34
CA LYS A 100 -16.54 -6.66 -8.20
C LYS A 100 -17.26 -6.79 -9.55
N GLU A 101 -16.90 -6.01 -10.56
CA GLU A 101 -17.39 -6.19 -11.93
C GLU A 101 -16.93 -7.53 -12.54
N LEU A 102 -15.69 -7.95 -12.25
CA LEU A 102 -15.15 -9.22 -12.75
C LEU A 102 -15.67 -10.43 -11.96
N PHE A 103 -15.91 -10.26 -10.65
CA PHE A 103 -16.27 -11.33 -9.73
C PHE A 103 -17.43 -10.90 -8.80
N PRO A 104 -18.65 -10.67 -9.36
CA PRO A 104 -19.76 -10.05 -8.63
C PRO A 104 -20.25 -10.89 -7.44
N ASP A 105 -20.20 -12.21 -7.58
CA ASP A 105 -20.82 -13.16 -6.64
C ASP A 105 -19.83 -13.73 -5.61
N LEU A 106 -18.54 -13.41 -5.75
CA LEU A 106 -17.54 -13.94 -4.83
C LEU A 106 -17.48 -13.12 -3.53
N PRO A 107 -17.29 -13.80 -2.38
CA PRO A 107 -16.92 -13.13 -1.14
C PRO A 107 -15.67 -12.26 -1.35
N TYR A 108 -15.61 -11.13 -0.65
CA TYR A 108 -14.55 -10.15 -0.83
C TYR A 108 -13.81 -9.88 0.48
N VAL A 109 -12.51 -10.08 0.47
CA VAL A 109 -11.64 -9.85 1.63
C VAL A 109 -10.62 -8.77 1.27
N VAL A 110 -10.34 -7.88 2.21
CA VAL A 110 -9.27 -6.88 2.08
C VAL A 110 -8.14 -7.25 3.01
N PHE A 111 -6.92 -7.27 2.47
CA PHE A 111 -5.68 -7.38 3.24
C PHE A 111 -4.84 -6.12 3.06
N GLY A 112 -4.43 -5.51 4.17
CA GLY A 112 -3.54 -4.34 4.15
C GLY A 112 -2.37 -4.48 5.12
N HIS A 113 -1.17 -4.08 4.68
CA HIS A 113 0.04 -4.13 5.49
C HIS A 113 0.62 -2.72 5.72
N SER A 114 1.02 -2.39 6.95
CA SER A 114 1.63 -1.11 7.33
C SER A 114 0.75 0.08 6.90
N LEU A 115 1.21 0.97 6.01
CA LEU A 115 0.38 2.01 5.40
C LEU A 115 -0.88 1.42 4.76
N GLY A 116 -0.77 0.28 4.07
CA GLY A 116 -1.90 -0.44 3.50
C GLY A 116 -2.94 -0.86 4.56
N SER A 117 -2.55 -1.07 5.82
CA SER A 117 -3.49 -1.32 6.91
C SER A 117 -4.34 -0.09 7.27
N MET A 118 -3.80 1.11 7.10
CA MET A 118 -4.54 2.37 7.28
C MET A 118 -5.51 2.59 6.12
N ILE A 119 -5.02 2.36 4.89
CA ILE A 119 -5.79 2.47 3.65
C ILE A 119 -6.95 1.46 3.68
N ALA A 120 -6.69 0.20 4.01
CA ALA A 120 -7.70 -0.85 4.12
C ALA A 120 -8.84 -0.47 5.08
N ARG A 121 -8.50 0.09 6.23
CA ARG A 121 -9.48 0.59 7.21
C ARG A 121 -10.29 1.76 6.68
N ALA A 122 -9.68 2.66 5.91
CA ALA A 122 -10.39 3.77 5.28
C ALA A 122 -11.26 3.29 4.11
N LEU A 123 -10.78 2.31 3.32
CA LEU A 123 -11.50 1.71 2.22
C LEU A 123 -12.82 1.09 2.66
N VAL A 124 -12.82 0.26 3.73
CA VAL A 124 -14.04 -0.43 4.19
C VAL A 124 -15.09 0.50 4.79
N LEU A 125 -14.75 1.76 5.02
CA LEU A 125 -15.67 2.80 5.46
C LEU A 125 -16.26 3.62 4.28
N GLN A 126 -15.80 3.35 3.05
CA GLN A 126 -16.29 4.11 1.89
C GLN A 126 -17.70 3.67 1.48
N PRO A 127 -18.55 4.61 1.05
CA PRO A 127 -19.89 4.28 0.57
C PRO A 127 -19.87 3.27 -0.59
N GLY A 128 -20.66 2.20 -0.46
CA GLY A 128 -20.78 1.16 -1.48
C GLY A 128 -19.62 0.16 -1.51
N VAL A 129 -18.74 0.18 -0.52
CA VAL A 129 -17.74 -0.87 -0.30
C VAL A 129 -18.29 -1.85 0.75
N GLU A 130 -18.51 -3.08 0.31
CA GLU A 130 -18.98 -4.18 1.14
C GLU A 130 -17.94 -5.31 1.11
N VAL A 131 -17.45 -5.70 2.29
CA VAL A 131 -16.42 -6.73 2.43
C VAL A 131 -16.86 -7.79 3.44
N ASP A 132 -16.52 -9.05 3.15
CA ASP A 132 -16.79 -10.19 4.02
C ASP A 132 -15.69 -10.41 5.06
N GLY A 133 -14.52 -9.81 4.83
CA GLY A 133 -13.39 -9.93 5.76
C GLY A 133 -12.37 -8.82 5.61
N LEU A 134 -11.71 -8.51 6.72
CA LEU A 134 -10.61 -7.54 6.79
C LEU A 134 -9.45 -8.16 7.57
N ALA A 135 -8.29 -8.28 6.91
CA ALA A 135 -7.05 -8.74 7.53
C ALA A 135 -6.01 -7.61 7.51
N LEU A 136 -5.39 -7.36 8.65
CA LEU A 136 -4.44 -6.26 8.81
C LEU A 136 -3.11 -6.78 9.36
N GLY A 137 -2.03 -6.51 8.65
CA GLY A 137 -0.66 -6.77 9.07
C GLY A 137 0.08 -5.49 9.40
N GLY A 138 0.95 -5.51 10.44
CA GLY A 138 1.77 -4.35 10.78
C GLY A 138 0.94 -3.08 11.03
N ILE A 139 -0.13 -3.20 11.80
CA ILE A 139 -1.14 -2.14 11.96
C ILE A 139 -0.51 -0.84 12.43
N ALA A 140 -0.61 0.19 11.60
CA ALA A 140 -0.25 1.55 11.97
C ALA A 140 -1.50 2.26 12.53
N VAL A 141 -1.44 2.68 13.81
CA VAL A 141 -2.53 3.38 14.49
C VAL A 141 -2.35 4.91 14.53
N GLY A 142 -1.43 5.43 13.73
CA GLY A 142 -1.05 6.84 13.70
C GLY A 142 0.36 7.06 14.25
N MET A 143 0.96 8.15 13.85
CA MET A 143 2.31 8.55 14.29
C MET A 143 2.18 9.62 15.37
N ARG A 144 1.65 9.22 16.55
CA ARG A 144 1.50 10.15 17.67
C ARG A 144 2.85 10.82 17.99
N GLY A 145 2.84 12.14 18.04
CA GLY A 145 4.04 12.95 18.29
C GLY A 145 4.66 13.53 17.03
N VAL A 146 4.56 12.88 15.87
CA VAL A 146 5.01 13.42 14.58
C VAL A 146 4.02 14.45 14.06
N GLU A 147 2.72 14.15 14.13
CA GLU A 147 1.66 15.05 13.65
C GLU A 147 1.65 16.39 14.41
N SER A 148 2.04 16.39 15.70
CA SER A 148 2.08 17.61 16.51
C SER A 148 3.35 18.46 16.31
N THR A 149 4.40 17.89 15.69
CA THR A 149 5.68 18.58 15.43
C THR A 149 5.87 18.95 13.97
N LEU A 150 4.96 18.48 13.08
CA LEU A 150 5.06 18.70 11.65
C LEU A 150 4.39 20.02 11.26
N ASP A 151 5.18 21.02 10.92
CA ASP A 151 4.70 22.22 10.25
C ASP A 151 4.50 21.90 8.76
N ARG A 152 3.27 21.47 8.41
CA ARG A 152 2.93 21.04 7.03
C ARG A 152 3.07 22.17 6.02
N GLU A 153 2.77 23.39 6.40
CA GLU A 153 2.85 24.55 5.50
C GLU A 153 4.30 24.93 5.24
N ALA A 154 5.14 24.90 6.29
CA ALA A 154 6.57 25.11 6.12
C ALA A 154 7.23 24.04 5.24
N LEU A 155 6.80 22.76 5.37
CA LEU A 155 7.29 21.65 4.53
C LEU A 155 6.86 21.83 3.07
N LYS A 156 5.59 22.14 2.81
CA LYS A 156 5.10 22.42 1.45
C LYS A 156 5.85 23.58 0.82
N ALA A 157 6.07 24.67 1.57
CA ALA A 157 6.81 25.82 1.09
C ALA A 157 8.27 25.48 0.76
N ALA A 158 8.94 24.67 1.59
CA ALA A 158 10.31 24.23 1.34
C ALA A 158 10.42 23.36 0.07
N VAL A 159 9.54 22.37 -0.09
CA VAL A 159 9.50 21.51 -1.29
C VAL A 159 9.21 22.34 -2.54
N ALA A 160 8.29 23.31 -2.46
CA ALA A 160 7.96 24.16 -3.59
C ALA A 160 9.13 25.12 -3.98
N ALA A 161 10.01 25.44 -3.04
CA ALA A 161 11.13 26.37 -3.27
C ALA A 161 12.31 25.70 -4.00
N ASP A 162 12.68 24.48 -3.64
CA ASP A 162 13.88 23.81 -4.18
C ASP A 162 13.71 22.32 -4.48
N GLY A 163 12.50 21.79 -4.33
CA GLY A 163 12.22 20.36 -4.50
C GLY A 163 12.74 19.46 -3.36
N SER A 164 13.26 20.06 -2.30
CA SER A 164 13.79 19.34 -1.13
C SER A 164 13.15 19.83 0.17
N ALA A 165 13.10 18.96 1.16
CA ALA A 165 12.61 19.29 2.49
C ALA A 165 13.54 18.68 3.55
N PRO A 166 14.73 19.26 3.78
CA PRO A 166 15.73 18.74 4.72
C PRO A 166 15.18 18.49 6.14
N ALA A 167 14.19 19.30 6.56
CA ALA A 167 13.49 19.08 7.83
C ALA A 167 12.59 17.84 7.80
N ALA A 168 11.98 17.53 6.64
CA ALA A 168 11.21 16.29 6.45
C ALA A 168 12.15 15.08 6.41
N ASP A 169 13.28 15.16 5.73
CA ASP A 169 14.29 14.10 5.67
C ASP A 169 14.84 13.79 7.06
N ALA A 170 15.13 14.80 7.86
CA ALA A 170 15.58 14.63 9.25
C ALA A 170 14.48 13.99 10.11
N LEU A 171 13.21 14.37 9.92
CA LEU A 171 12.08 13.79 10.64
C LEU A 171 11.82 12.35 10.23
N VAL A 172 11.87 12.06 8.92
CA VAL A 172 11.78 10.70 8.37
C VAL A 172 12.93 9.84 8.93
N GLY A 173 14.18 10.36 8.94
CA GLY A 173 15.33 9.70 9.55
C GLY A 173 15.07 9.34 11.02
N GLN A 174 14.62 10.29 11.84
CA GLN A 174 14.29 10.03 13.25
C GLN A 174 13.16 8.99 13.43
N LEU A 175 12.18 8.99 12.56
CA LEU A 175 11.12 7.98 12.56
C LEU A 175 11.66 6.59 12.26
N PHE A 176 12.53 6.47 11.25
CA PHE A 176 13.16 5.20 10.88
C PHE A 176 14.17 4.73 11.93
N ASP A 177 14.94 5.59 12.52
CA ASP A 177 15.86 5.24 13.62
C ASP A 177 15.10 4.67 14.81
N GLY A 178 14.03 5.35 15.25
CA GLY A 178 13.20 4.84 16.33
C GLY A 178 12.44 3.56 15.98
N PHE A 179 12.17 3.33 14.70
CA PHE A 179 11.56 2.11 14.19
C PHE A 179 12.58 0.96 14.19
N LEU A 180 13.81 1.21 13.72
CA LEU A 180 14.92 0.25 13.71
C LEU A 180 15.28 -0.19 15.12
N ASP A 181 15.34 0.73 16.08
CA ASP A 181 15.59 0.43 17.49
C ASP A 181 14.53 -0.49 18.09
N ARG A 182 13.25 -0.28 17.75
CA ARG A 182 12.14 -1.17 18.18
C ARG A 182 12.26 -2.56 17.59
N PHE A 183 12.70 -2.68 16.33
CA PHE A 183 12.95 -3.96 15.69
C PHE A 183 14.16 -4.67 16.32
N ALA A 184 15.25 -3.96 16.58
CA ALA A 184 16.41 -4.52 17.28
C ALA A 184 16.02 -5.03 18.69
N ALA A 185 15.19 -4.27 19.42
CA ALA A 185 14.67 -4.68 20.71
C ALA A 185 13.67 -5.88 20.63
N ALA A 186 12.90 -5.98 19.56
CA ALA A 186 12.02 -7.12 19.33
C ALA A 186 12.82 -8.39 18.99
N ARG A 187 13.86 -8.26 18.15
CA ARG A 187 14.80 -9.34 17.83
C ARG A 187 15.52 -9.87 19.07
N ALA A 188 16.00 -8.97 19.93
CA ALA A 188 16.63 -9.34 21.20
C ALA A 188 15.69 -10.12 22.15
N ARG A 189 14.38 -10.05 21.93
CA ARG A 189 13.34 -10.81 22.64
C ARG A 189 12.91 -12.10 21.93
N GLY A 190 13.61 -12.51 20.86
CA GLY A 190 13.36 -13.78 20.15
C GLY A 190 12.34 -13.75 19.02
N PHE A 191 12.00 -12.56 18.50
CA PHE A 191 11.16 -12.45 17.31
C PHE A 191 12.01 -12.59 16.03
N GLU A 192 12.14 -13.82 15.53
CA GLU A 192 12.94 -14.11 14.32
C GLU A 192 12.30 -13.59 13.01
N ALA A 193 10.99 -13.35 13.00
CA ALA A 193 10.26 -12.95 11.78
C ALA A 193 10.67 -11.59 11.18
N VAL A 194 11.50 -10.82 11.88
CA VAL A 194 11.92 -9.47 11.45
C VAL A 194 13.02 -9.51 10.38
N GLU A 195 13.76 -10.61 10.24
CA GLU A 195 14.87 -10.72 9.28
C GLU A 195 14.46 -10.70 7.81
N TYR A 196 13.21 -11.08 7.50
CA TYR A 196 12.76 -11.22 6.11
C TYR A 196 12.24 -9.94 5.46
N LEU A 197 11.96 -8.90 6.21
CA LEU A 197 11.33 -7.68 5.69
C LEU A 197 12.32 -6.56 5.34
N PHE A 198 13.45 -6.48 6.01
CA PHE A 198 14.35 -5.33 5.94
C PHE A 198 15.42 -5.33 4.84
N PRO A 199 16.05 -6.45 4.43
CA PRO A 199 17.07 -6.41 3.38
C PRO A 199 16.55 -5.98 2.00
N TYR A 200 15.22 -5.97 1.83
CA TYR A 200 14.55 -5.67 0.55
C TYR A 200 13.72 -4.39 0.58
N ALA A 201 13.68 -3.69 1.71
CA ALA A 201 12.81 -2.54 1.87
C ALA A 201 13.30 -1.30 1.12
N PHE A 202 14.62 -1.14 0.98
CA PHE A 202 15.21 0.02 0.32
C PHE A 202 16.40 -0.45 -0.54
N PRO A 203 16.21 -0.76 -1.83
CA PRO A 203 17.31 -0.61 -2.73
C PRO A 203 17.70 0.87 -2.65
N ALA A 204 18.97 1.15 -2.36
CA ALA A 204 19.48 2.50 -2.44
C ALA A 204 19.05 3.09 -3.79
N CYS A 205 18.34 4.23 -3.76
CA CYS A 205 18.08 5.05 -4.92
C CYS A 205 19.40 5.49 -5.53
#